data_46a99f0b20634b461456b31b93a7c260
#
_entry.id   46a99f0b20634b461456b31b93a7c260
#
_cell.length_a   1.000
_cell.length_b   1.000
_cell.length_c   1.000
_cell.angle_alpha   90.00
_cell.angle_beta   90.00
_cell.angle_gamma   90.00
#
_symmetry.space_group_name_H-M   'P 1'
#
loop_
_entity.id
_entity.type
_entity.pdbx_description
1 polymer ?
#
loop_
_entity_poly.entity_id
_entity_poly.type
_entity_poly.pdbx_seq_one_letter_code
_entity_poly.pdbx_strand_id
1 'polypeptide(L)'
;MRPSGRQLDEMRPISIETGVTKHAEGSCLIKVGDTHVLCTASLEDRVPPFIKGSGLGWVTAEYGMLPRSTSSRMRREASAGKQGGRTVEIQRLIGRSLRAGVDRVALGERQITVDCDVIQADGGTRCASITGGWVALRLAVNALMKAGDVVTDPLVDPVAAVSCGIYAGQPVLDLDYPEDSEAGVDGNFVMTASGQLIEVQMSAEGATFTRDQMDKLMELAEAGVQMLSVAQRTATNA
;
A
#
# COMPACT_ATOMS: atom_id res chain seq x y z
N MET A 1 22.38 -13.89 -8.88
CA MET A 1 21.93 -12.79 -9.77
C MET A 1 20.42 -12.84 -9.80
N ARG A 2 19.75 -11.69 -9.70
CA ARG A 2 18.28 -11.61 -9.74
C ARG A 2 17.77 -12.05 -11.13
N PRO A 3 16.63 -12.78 -11.22
CA PRO A 3 16.09 -13.24 -12.52
C PRO A 3 15.80 -12.09 -13.49
N SER A 4 15.35 -10.96 -12.94
CA SER A 4 15.05 -9.74 -13.70
C SER A 4 16.30 -8.98 -14.19
N GLY A 5 17.51 -9.35 -13.74
CA GLY A 5 18.75 -8.62 -14.02
C GLY A 5 18.96 -7.35 -13.22
N ARG A 6 18.01 -6.96 -12.33
CA ARG A 6 18.11 -5.78 -11.47
C ARG A 6 19.27 -5.89 -10.46
N GLN A 7 19.80 -4.74 -10.00
CA GLN A 7 20.71 -4.69 -8.88
C GLN A 7 20.00 -5.03 -7.57
N LEU A 8 20.73 -5.33 -6.50
CA LEU A 8 20.14 -5.75 -5.21
C LEU A 8 19.27 -4.66 -4.58
N ASP A 9 19.60 -3.40 -4.79
CA ASP A 9 18.96 -2.18 -4.31
C ASP A 9 18.05 -1.49 -5.35
N GLU A 10 17.80 -2.13 -6.49
CA GLU A 10 17.04 -1.55 -7.59
C GLU A 10 15.57 -1.95 -7.52
N MET A 11 14.69 -0.94 -7.52
CA MET A 11 13.24 -1.13 -7.66
C MET A 11 12.83 -1.33 -9.13
N ARG A 12 11.70 -2.01 -9.30
CA ARG A 12 10.97 -2.01 -10.58
C ARG A 12 10.53 -0.58 -10.94
N PRO A 13 10.34 -0.28 -12.23
CA PRO A 13 9.78 1.02 -12.66
C PRO A 13 8.46 1.33 -11.95
N ILE A 14 8.32 2.57 -11.47
CA ILE A 14 7.12 3.06 -10.77
C ILE A 14 6.39 4.04 -11.69
N SER A 15 5.08 3.88 -11.83
CA SER A 15 4.22 4.89 -12.42
C SER A 15 2.91 5.01 -11.67
N ILE A 16 2.41 6.23 -11.51
CA ILE A 16 1.15 6.54 -10.84
C ILE A 16 0.36 7.49 -11.72
N GLU A 17 -0.77 7.03 -12.23
CA GLU A 17 -1.73 7.83 -12.99
C GLU A 17 -2.91 8.18 -12.09
N THR A 18 -3.25 9.45 -11.97
CA THR A 18 -4.32 9.94 -11.08
C THR A 18 -5.59 10.30 -11.85
N GLY A 19 -6.74 10.33 -11.13
CA GLY A 19 -8.03 10.71 -11.73
C GLY A 19 -8.56 9.66 -12.71
N VAL A 20 -8.23 8.39 -12.53
CA VAL A 20 -8.56 7.30 -13.46
C VAL A 20 -10.02 6.85 -13.39
N THR A 21 -10.75 7.24 -12.35
CA THR A 21 -12.19 6.98 -12.22
C THR A 21 -12.97 8.27 -12.04
N LYS A 22 -14.20 8.31 -12.58
CA LYS A 22 -15.01 9.54 -12.61
C LYS A 22 -15.69 9.87 -11.28
N HIS A 23 -16.04 8.86 -10.49
CA HIS A 23 -16.99 9.02 -9.38
C HIS A 23 -16.34 9.05 -8.00
N ALA A 24 -15.17 8.44 -7.83
CA ALA A 24 -14.43 8.46 -6.58
C ALA A 24 -13.83 9.86 -6.33
N GLU A 25 -13.82 10.32 -5.08
CA GLU A 25 -13.22 11.59 -4.67
C GLU A 25 -11.71 11.60 -4.91
N GLY A 26 -11.07 10.43 -4.81
CA GLY A 26 -9.68 10.22 -5.21
C GLY A 26 -9.48 8.90 -5.92
N SER A 27 -8.65 8.87 -6.96
CA SER A 27 -8.34 7.61 -7.63
C SER A 27 -6.98 7.63 -8.31
N CYS A 28 -6.32 6.48 -8.34
CA CYS A 28 -5.11 6.28 -9.12
C CYS A 28 -4.96 4.84 -9.60
N LEU A 29 -4.20 4.68 -10.68
CA LEU A 29 -3.64 3.42 -11.13
C LEU A 29 -2.15 3.45 -10.83
N ILE A 30 -1.71 2.68 -9.84
CA ILE A 30 -0.29 2.49 -9.53
C ILE A 30 0.23 1.24 -10.25
N LYS A 31 1.44 1.38 -10.81
CA LYS A 31 2.19 0.27 -11.40
C LYS A 31 3.59 0.25 -10.78
N VAL A 32 4.00 -0.92 -10.31
CA VAL A 32 5.36 -1.22 -9.88
C VAL A 32 5.81 -2.43 -10.69
N GLY A 33 6.56 -2.17 -11.77
CA GLY A 33 6.77 -3.17 -12.81
C GLY A 33 5.45 -3.70 -13.35
N ASP A 34 5.30 -5.01 -13.35
CA ASP A 34 4.10 -5.72 -13.80
C ASP A 34 3.02 -5.87 -12.71
N THR A 35 3.23 -5.34 -11.51
CA THR A 35 2.16 -5.26 -10.51
C THR A 35 1.35 -3.99 -10.71
N HIS A 36 0.06 -4.12 -11.03
CA HIS A 36 -0.87 -3.02 -11.31
C HIS A 36 -2.05 -3.06 -10.33
N VAL A 37 -2.31 -1.95 -9.64
CA VAL A 37 -3.42 -1.83 -8.68
C VAL A 37 -4.21 -0.55 -8.96
N LEU A 38 -5.52 -0.70 -9.12
CA LEU A 38 -6.47 0.40 -9.12
C LEU A 38 -6.81 0.72 -7.66
N CYS A 39 -6.59 1.97 -7.24
CA CYS A 39 -6.95 2.45 -5.93
C CYS A 39 -7.98 3.57 -6.05
N THR A 40 -9.07 3.48 -5.30
CA THR A 40 -10.08 4.55 -5.21
C THR A 40 -10.34 4.90 -3.75
N ALA A 41 -10.69 6.16 -3.48
CA ALA A 41 -11.06 6.64 -2.16
C ALA A 41 -12.44 7.26 -2.22
N SER A 42 -13.35 6.77 -1.38
CA SER A 42 -14.74 7.20 -1.29
C SER A 42 -15.00 7.83 0.08
N LEU A 43 -15.65 9.00 0.08
CA LEU A 43 -15.99 9.76 1.28
C LEU A 43 -17.40 9.42 1.78
N GLU A 44 -17.56 9.30 3.10
CA GLU A 44 -18.84 9.24 3.77
C GLU A 44 -18.89 10.26 4.94
N ASP A 45 -19.95 11.08 5.03
CA ASP A 45 -20.18 12.04 6.11
C ASP A 45 -20.72 11.36 7.38
N ARG A 46 -20.18 10.21 7.68
CA ARG A 46 -20.48 9.43 8.88
C ARG A 46 -19.28 8.57 9.25
N VAL A 47 -19.19 8.23 10.52
CA VAL A 47 -18.17 7.27 11.01
C VAL A 47 -18.81 5.99 11.50
N PRO A 48 -18.03 4.90 11.62
CA PRO A 48 -18.51 3.66 12.21
C PRO A 48 -19.11 3.87 13.61
N PRO A 49 -20.14 3.08 14.01
CA PRO A 49 -20.84 3.26 15.29
C PRO A 49 -19.93 3.28 16.51
N PHE A 50 -18.82 2.53 16.49
CA PHE A 50 -17.89 2.40 17.63
C PHE A 50 -17.06 3.66 17.92
N ILE A 51 -17.02 4.66 17.00
CA ILE A 51 -16.33 5.94 17.20
C ILE A 51 -17.25 7.16 17.04
N LYS A 52 -18.55 6.93 16.82
CA LYS A 52 -19.54 8.00 16.67
C LYS A 52 -19.60 8.87 17.95
N GLY A 53 -19.55 10.19 17.77
CA GLY A 53 -19.54 11.17 18.88
C GLY A 53 -18.17 11.37 19.53
N SER A 54 -17.10 10.77 18.98
CA SER A 54 -15.72 10.96 19.48
C SER A 54 -15.02 12.18 18.88
N GLY A 55 -15.57 12.78 17.83
CA GLY A 55 -14.90 13.82 17.04
C GLY A 55 -13.80 13.31 16.11
N LEU A 56 -13.63 11.99 15.99
CA LEU A 56 -12.55 11.37 15.24
C LEU A 56 -13.03 10.86 13.88
N GLY A 57 -12.26 11.14 12.85
CA GLY A 57 -12.43 10.52 11.53
C GLY A 57 -11.92 9.08 11.46
N TRP A 58 -12.27 8.40 10.39
CA TRP A 58 -11.88 7.01 10.15
C TRP A 58 -11.41 6.79 8.71
N VAL A 59 -10.33 6.03 8.57
CA VAL A 59 -9.89 5.52 7.26
C VAL A 59 -9.89 4.00 7.35
N THR A 60 -10.51 3.37 6.38
CA THR A 60 -10.55 1.91 6.23
C THR A 60 -10.19 1.53 4.80
N ALA A 61 -9.95 0.26 4.55
CA ALA A 61 -9.65 -0.21 3.21
C ALA A 61 -10.31 -1.55 2.92
N GLU A 62 -10.60 -1.76 1.64
CA GLU A 62 -10.92 -3.04 1.05
C GLU A 62 -9.84 -3.44 0.04
N TYR A 63 -9.68 -4.73 -0.18
CA TYR A 63 -8.69 -5.27 -1.10
C TYR A 63 -9.26 -6.45 -1.86
N GLY A 64 -8.98 -6.52 -3.13
CA GLY A 64 -9.37 -7.65 -3.95
C GLY A 64 -8.40 -7.89 -5.10
N MET A 65 -8.44 -9.09 -5.65
CA MET A 65 -7.69 -9.46 -6.85
C MET A 65 -8.65 -9.88 -7.96
N LEU A 66 -8.48 -9.32 -9.16
CA LEU A 66 -9.26 -9.76 -10.30
C LEU A 66 -8.92 -11.24 -10.63
N PRO A 67 -9.91 -12.02 -11.11
CA PRO A 67 -9.70 -13.45 -11.39
C PRO A 67 -8.51 -13.76 -12.31
N ARG A 68 -8.16 -12.85 -13.21
CA ARG A 68 -7.01 -12.98 -14.13
C ARG A 68 -5.88 -12.01 -13.81
N SER A 69 -5.78 -11.54 -12.58
CA SER A 69 -4.60 -10.78 -12.14
C SER A 69 -3.34 -11.65 -12.06
N THR A 70 -3.47 -12.95 -12.00
CA THR A 70 -2.39 -13.95 -11.96
C THR A 70 -2.34 -14.80 -13.24
N SER A 71 -1.26 -15.57 -13.42
CA SER A 71 -1.03 -16.45 -14.58
C SER A 71 -2.15 -17.47 -14.81
N SER A 72 -2.78 -17.97 -13.73
CA SER A 72 -3.95 -18.83 -13.77
C SER A 72 -5.18 -18.10 -13.24
N ARG A 73 -6.37 -18.50 -13.71
CA ARG A 73 -7.62 -17.87 -13.24
C ARG A 73 -7.94 -18.29 -11.81
N MET A 74 -8.00 -17.32 -10.91
CA MET A 74 -8.50 -17.52 -9.55
C MET A 74 -10.04 -17.46 -9.51
N ARG A 75 -10.65 -18.16 -8.53
CA ARG A 75 -12.08 -18.02 -8.27
C ARG A 75 -12.39 -16.65 -7.68
N ARG A 76 -13.44 -15.98 -8.16
CA ARG A 76 -13.89 -14.72 -7.57
C ARG A 76 -14.44 -14.97 -6.17
N GLU A 77 -13.97 -14.24 -5.16
CA GLU A 77 -14.38 -14.44 -3.76
C GLU A 77 -15.87 -14.21 -3.53
N ALA A 78 -16.47 -13.21 -4.21
CA ALA A 78 -17.91 -12.98 -4.17
C ALA A 78 -18.73 -14.21 -4.58
N SER A 79 -18.22 -15.03 -5.52
CA SER A 79 -18.87 -16.29 -5.93
C SER A 79 -18.64 -17.42 -4.92
N ALA A 80 -17.72 -17.25 -3.99
CA ALA A 80 -17.46 -18.21 -2.90
C ALA A 80 -18.28 -17.89 -1.64
N GLY A 81 -18.93 -16.72 -1.60
CA GLY A 81 -19.76 -16.26 -0.48
C GLY A 81 -18.96 -15.80 0.76
N LYS A 82 -17.63 -15.77 0.68
CA LYS A 82 -16.74 -15.30 1.74
C LYS A 82 -15.39 -14.84 1.19
N GLN A 83 -14.78 -13.88 1.87
CA GLN A 83 -13.40 -13.47 1.62
C GLN A 83 -12.42 -14.50 2.20
N GLY A 84 -11.28 -14.65 1.53
CA GLY A 84 -10.16 -15.44 2.03
C GLY A 84 -9.44 -14.77 3.20
N GLY A 85 -8.76 -15.56 4.03
CA GLY A 85 -7.99 -15.01 5.16
C GLY A 85 -6.93 -14.00 4.73
N ARG A 86 -6.23 -14.26 3.61
CA ARG A 86 -5.25 -13.35 3.01
C ARG A 86 -5.89 -12.01 2.63
N THR A 87 -7.04 -12.01 1.99
CA THR A 87 -7.76 -10.78 1.60
C THR A 87 -8.10 -9.94 2.83
N VAL A 88 -8.67 -10.56 3.86
CA VAL A 88 -9.03 -9.88 5.12
C VAL A 88 -7.80 -9.34 5.84
N GLU A 89 -6.70 -10.11 5.87
CA GLU A 89 -5.43 -9.67 6.47
C GLU A 89 -4.89 -8.42 5.75
N ILE A 90 -4.85 -8.43 4.41
CA ILE A 90 -4.33 -7.31 3.61
C ILE A 90 -5.22 -6.07 3.74
N GLN A 91 -6.55 -6.20 3.73
CA GLN A 91 -7.49 -5.10 4.00
C GLN A 91 -7.17 -4.39 5.31
N ARG A 92 -6.98 -5.17 6.37
CA ARG A 92 -6.66 -4.64 7.70
C ARG A 92 -5.29 -3.96 7.74
N LEU A 93 -4.30 -4.53 7.05
CA LEU A 93 -2.97 -3.96 6.90
C LEU A 93 -3.04 -2.60 6.20
N ILE A 94 -3.69 -2.50 5.03
CA ILE A 94 -3.82 -1.24 4.29
C ILE A 94 -4.53 -0.19 5.16
N GLY A 95 -5.70 -0.53 5.73
CA GLY A 95 -6.48 0.41 6.52
C GLY A 95 -5.71 0.97 7.73
N ARG A 96 -4.97 0.14 8.49
CA ARG A 96 -4.19 0.64 9.64
C ARG A 96 -2.96 1.42 9.20
N SER A 97 -2.32 1.02 8.09
CA SER A 97 -1.18 1.75 7.53
C SER A 97 -1.56 3.17 7.13
N LEU A 98 -2.66 3.33 6.39
CA LEU A 98 -3.16 4.63 5.98
C LEU A 98 -3.58 5.49 7.18
N ARG A 99 -4.26 4.91 8.17
CA ARG A 99 -4.67 5.63 9.41
C ARG A 99 -3.49 6.16 10.21
N ALA A 100 -2.35 5.49 10.19
CA ALA A 100 -1.15 5.95 10.91
C ALA A 100 -0.61 7.29 10.37
N GLY A 101 -0.86 7.59 9.09
CA GLY A 101 -0.49 8.86 8.46
C GLY A 101 -1.58 9.94 8.52
N VAL A 102 -2.66 9.77 9.33
CA VAL A 102 -3.82 10.67 9.36
C VAL A 102 -4.05 11.26 10.75
N ASP A 103 -4.10 12.57 10.85
CA ASP A 103 -4.70 13.26 11.99
C ASP A 103 -6.23 13.11 11.94
N ARG A 104 -6.73 12.18 12.74
CA ARG A 104 -8.14 11.83 12.78
C ARG A 104 -9.01 12.92 13.36
N VAL A 105 -8.45 13.81 14.18
CA VAL A 105 -9.16 14.97 14.73
C VAL A 105 -9.37 15.99 13.61
N ALA A 106 -8.32 16.30 12.84
CA ALA A 106 -8.41 17.23 11.72
C ALA A 106 -9.36 16.72 10.61
N LEU A 107 -9.45 15.39 10.40
CA LEU A 107 -10.41 14.80 9.47
C LEU A 107 -11.86 14.97 9.93
N GLY A 108 -12.12 15.02 11.25
CA GLY A 108 -13.47 15.09 11.82
C GLY A 108 -14.28 13.81 11.60
N GLU A 109 -15.53 13.77 12.04
CA GLU A 109 -16.39 12.57 11.96
C GLU A 109 -16.82 12.21 10.54
N ARG A 110 -15.83 11.91 9.69
CA ARG A 110 -15.97 11.40 8.32
C ARG A 110 -15.24 10.07 8.19
N GLN A 111 -15.73 9.22 7.29
CA GLN A 111 -15.03 8.00 6.90
C GLN A 111 -14.53 8.13 5.47
N ILE A 112 -13.31 7.70 5.22
CA ILE A 112 -12.80 7.46 3.88
C ILE A 112 -12.52 5.97 3.75
N THR A 113 -13.19 5.33 2.79
CA THR A 113 -12.94 3.94 2.41
C THR A 113 -12.03 3.93 1.19
N VAL A 114 -10.92 3.21 1.28
CA VAL A 114 -9.98 3.04 0.17
C VAL A 114 -10.11 1.63 -0.38
N ASP A 115 -10.54 1.52 -1.63
CA ASP A 115 -10.65 0.25 -2.34
C ASP A 115 -9.40 0.02 -3.19
N CYS A 116 -8.81 -1.16 -3.09
CA CYS A 116 -7.62 -1.56 -3.81
C CYS A 116 -7.89 -2.83 -4.62
N ASP A 117 -8.03 -2.69 -5.93
CA ASP A 117 -8.27 -3.80 -6.86
C ASP A 117 -7.00 -4.12 -7.65
N VAL A 118 -6.43 -5.31 -7.42
CA VAL A 118 -5.26 -5.78 -8.16
C VAL A 118 -5.71 -6.24 -9.54
N ILE A 119 -5.25 -5.51 -10.56
CA ILE A 119 -5.52 -5.79 -11.98
C ILE A 119 -4.53 -6.83 -12.51
N GLN A 120 -3.26 -6.70 -12.14
CA GLN A 120 -2.18 -7.60 -12.49
C GLN A 120 -1.22 -7.74 -11.31
N ALA A 121 -0.78 -8.98 -11.02
CA ALA A 121 0.06 -9.29 -9.87
C ALA A 121 1.38 -9.92 -10.32
N ASP A 122 2.48 -9.31 -9.87
CA ASP A 122 3.85 -9.78 -10.04
C ASP A 122 4.69 -9.47 -8.78
N GLY A 123 4.25 -9.99 -7.62
CA GLY A 123 4.85 -9.69 -6.32
C GLY A 123 4.49 -8.29 -5.78
N GLY A 124 4.54 -8.10 -4.47
CA GLY A 124 4.37 -6.80 -3.80
C GLY A 124 2.98 -6.15 -3.91
N THR A 125 1.90 -6.91 -4.17
CA THR A 125 0.56 -6.33 -4.38
C THR A 125 0.06 -5.54 -3.18
N ARG A 126 0.32 -5.99 -1.94
CA ARG A 126 -0.05 -5.27 -0.70
C ARG A 126 0.71 -3.96 -0.56
N CYS A 127 1.99 -3.95 -0.93
CA CYS A 127 2.84 -2.75 -0.90
C CYS A 127 2.37 -1.71 -1.92
N ALA A 128 2.10 -2.12 -3.15
CA ALA A 128 1.53 -1.27 -4.18
C ALA A 128 0.14 -0.73 -3.77
N SER A 129 -0.69 -1.54 -3.11
CA SER A 129 -2.00 -1.13 -2.60
C SER A 129 -1.91 -0.08 -1.50
N ILE A 130 -0.96 -0.20 -0.56
CA ILE A 130 -0.74 0.82 0.48
C ILE A 130 -0.25 2.12 -0.16
N THR A 131 0.73 2.04 -1.05
CA THR A 131 1.34 3.20 -1.72
C THR A 131 0.35 3.93 -2.62
N GLY A 132 -0.41 3.21 -3.46
CA GLY A 132 -1.46 3.79 -4.30
C GLY A 132 -2.68 4.22 -3.49
N GLY A 133 -3.02 3.47 -2.45
CA GLY A 133 -4.10 3.82 -1.51
C GLY A 133 -3.86 5.17 -0.83
N TRP A 134 -2.61 5.47 -0.46
CA TRP A 134 -2.27 6.80 0.06
C TRP A 134 -2.48 7.91 -0.99
N VAL A 135 -2.14 7.66 -2.26
CA VAL A 135 -2.39 8.63 -3.35
C VAL A 135 -3.89 8.89 -3.53
N ALA A 136 -4.70 7.84 -3.58
CA ALA A 136 -6.15 7.99 -3.67
C ALA A 136 -6.72 8.76 -2.46
N LEU A 137 -6.26 8.43 -1.24
CA LEU A 137 -6.61 9.13 -0.02
C LEU A 137 -6.21 10.61 -0.06
N ARG A 138 -4.99 10.95 -0.52
CA ARG A 138 -4.51 12.33 -0.67
C ARG A 138 -5.41 13.13 -1.60
N LEU A 139 -5.80 12.55 -2.74
CA LEU A 139 -6.67 13.22 -3.70
C LEU A 139 -8.07 13.46 -3.13
N ALA A 140 -8.63 12.50 -2.38
CA ALA A 140 -9.91 12.68 -1.71
C ALA A 140 -9.85 13.79 -0.63
N VAL A 141 -8.77 13.84 0.15
CA VAL A 141 -8.55 14.92 1.13
C VAL A 141 -8.38 16.26 0.43
N ASN A 142 -7.68 16.33 -0.70
CA ASN A 142 -7.58 17.55 -1.50
C ASN A 142 -8.96 18.04 -1.98
N ALA A 143 -9.87 17.13 -2.34
CA ALA A 143 -11.23 17.49 -2.70
C ALA A 143 -12.01 18.07 -1.51
N LEU A 144 -11.90 17.47 -0.30
CA LEU A 144 -12.49 18.00 0.93
C LEU A 144 -11.96 19.38 1.30
N MET A 145 -10.66 19.58 1.22
CA MET A 145 -10.04 20.90 1.51
C MET A 145 -10.49 21.95 0.50
N LYS A 146 -10.59 21.60 -0.77
CA LYS A 146 -11.09 22.49 -1.83
C LYS A 146 -12.56 22.86 -1.64
N ALA A 147 -13.37 21.93 -1.13
CA ALA A 147 -14.77 22.20 -0.80
C ALA A 147 -14.94 23.06 0.48
N GLY A 148 -13.89 23.20 1.30
CA GLY A 148 -13.93 23.87 2.59
C GLY A 148 -14.45 23.01 3.74
N ASP A 149 -14.65 21.71 3.50
CA ASP A 149 -15.16 20.77 4.49
C ASP A 149 -14.11 20.40 5.56
N VAL A 150 -12.83 20.52 5.19
CA VAL A 150 -11.67 20.33 6.07
C VAL A 150 -10.73 21.53 5.88
N VAL A 151 -10.40 22.20 6.99
CA VAL A 151 -9.59 23.43 6.98
C VAL A 151 -8.10 23.13 7.15
N THR A 152 -7.79 22.18 8.02
CA THR A 152 -6.41 21.75 8.31
C THR A 152 -6.15 20.44 7.59
N ASP A 153 -5.03 20.34 6.87
CA ASP A 153 -4.67 19.09 6.21
C ASP A 153 -4.52 17.94 7.21
N PRO A 154 -5.36 16.91 7.13
CA PRO A 154 -5.30 15.77 8.03
C PRO A 154 -4.18 14.78 7.70
N LEU A 155 -3.52 14.87 6.53
CA LEU A 155 -2.44 13.95 6.19
C LEU A 155 -1.11 14.47 6.71
N VAL A 156 -0.57 13.76 7.70
CA VAL A 156 0.65 14.16 8.42
C VAL A 156 1.91 13.92 7.59
N ASP A 157 1.98 12.76 6.94
CA ASP A 157 3.14 12.36 6.15
C ASP A 157 2.73 11.30 5.10
N PRO A 158 3.36 11.26 3.91
CA PRO A 158 3.15 10.16 2.98
C PRO A 158 3.47 8.80 3.60
N VAL A 159 2.61 7.83 3.33
CA VAL A 159 2.80 6.44 3.74
C VAL A 159 3.02 5.58 2.51
N ALA A 160 4.12 4.86 2.49
CA ALA A 160 4.44 3.92 1.43
C ALA A 160 4.88 2.57 1.99
N ALA A 161 4.83 1.55 1.16
CA ALA A 161 5.27 0.21 1.53
C ALA A 161 6.08 -0.43 0.41
N VAL A 162 7.07 -1.22 0.81
CA VAL A 162 7.92 -1.98 -0.12
C VAL A 162 8.15 -3.39 0.43
N SER A 163 8.32 -4.35 -0.46
CA SER A 163 8.81 -5.68 -0.10
C SER A 163 10.34 -5.72 -0.16
N CYS A 164 10.94 -6.36 0.81
CA CYS A 164 12.37 -6.71 0.80
C CYS A 164 12.52 -8.15 1.26
N GLY A 165 13.55 -8.83 0.81
CA GLY A 165 13.76 -10.21 1.22
C GLY A 165 15.19 -10.69 1.03
N ILE A 166 15.43 -11.96 1.39
CA ILE A 166 16.70 -12.62 1.13
C ILE A 166 16.49 -13.62 0.01
N TYR A 167 16.98 -13.27 -1.17
CA TYR A 167 16.95 -14.09 -2.39
C TYR A 167 18.37 -14.56 -2.72
N ALA A 168 18.54 -15.86 -2.91
CA ALA A 168 19.84 -16.48 -3.15
C ALA A 168 20.95 -16.04 -2.15
N GLY A 169 20.56 -15.90 -0.87
CA GLY A 169 21.45 -15.50 0.22
C GLY A 169 21.79 -14.00 0.28
N GLN A 170 21.21 -13.17 -0.58
CA GLN A 170 21.46 -11.73 -0.63
C GLN A 170 20.20 -10.94 -0.25
N PRO A 171 20.32 -9.87 0.57
CA PRO A 171 19.23 -8.92 0.78
C PRO A 171 18.90 -8.20 -0.52
N VAL A 172 17.62 -8.14 -0.89
CA VAL A 172 17.14 -7.48 -2.12
C VAL A 172 15.94 -6.61 -1.86
N LEU A 173 15.87 -5.50 -2.58
CA LEU A 173 14.77 -4.55 -2.58
C LEU A 173 13.73 -4.94 -3.62
N ASP A 174 12.43 -4.79 -3.30
CA ASP A 174 11.30 -4.92 -4.22
C ASP A 174 11.26 -6.28 -4.93
N LEU A 175 10.86 -7.32 -4.19
CA LEU A 175 10.69 -8.67 -4.71
C LEU A 175 9.61 -8.71 -5.80
N ASP A 176 9.95 -9.21 -7.00
CA ASP A 176 8.97 -9.65 -7.98
C ASP A 176 8.49 -11.08 -7.66
N TYR A 177 7.51 -11.60 -8.41
CA TYR A 177 6.93 -12.90 -8.10
C TYR A 177 7.93 -14.07 -8.19
N PRO A 178 8.82 -14.15 -9.20
CA PRO A 178 9.87 -15.17 -9.25
C PRO A 178 10.79 -15.14 -8.04
N GLU A 179 11.15 -13.96 -7.55
CA GLU A 179 12.01 -13.81 -6.37
C GLU A 179 11.26 -14.13 -5.08
N ASP A 180 10.03 -13.61 -4.92
CA ASP A 180 9.17 -13.82 -3.76
C ASP A 180 8.89 -15.32 -3.52
N SER A 181 8.63 -16.05 -4.60
CA SER A 181 8.34 -17.50 -4.54
C SER A 181 9.53 -18.39 -4.15
N GLU A 182 10.76 -17.89 -4.28
CA GLU A 182 12.01 -18.60 -3.97
C GLU A 182 12.79 -17.94 -2.83
N ALA A 183 12.30 -16.83 -2.29
CA ALA A 183 12.98 -16.10 -1.21
C ALA A 183 13.05 -16.96 0.05
N GLY A 184 14.22 -17.07 0.66
CA GLY A 184 14.37 -17.70 1.98
C GLY A 184 13.80 -16.84 3.11
N VAL A 185 13.67 -15.54 2.89
CA VAL A 185 13.02 -14.57 3.77
C VAL A 185 12.27 -13.57 2.91
N ASP A 186 11.01 -13.34 3.21
CA ASP A 186 10.20 -12.28 2.65
C ASP A 186 9.73 -11.31 3.74
N GLY A 187 9.69 -10.04 3.42
CA GLY A 187 9.25 -9.00 4.34
C GLY A 187 8.53 -7.87 3.63
N ASN A 188 7.58 -7.27 4.35
CA ASN A 188 6.85 -6.09 3.93
C ASN A 188 7.07 -4.98 4.95
N PHE A 189 7.54 -3.83 4.51
CA PHE A 189 7.90 -2.70 5.34
C PHE A 189 6.99 -1.53 5.00
N VAL A 190 6.29 -1.02 5.99
CA VAL A 190 5.42 0.15 5.86
C VAL A 190 6.00 1.27 6.69
N MET A 191 6.29 2.40 6.03
CA MET A 191 6.91 3.56 6.67
C MET A 191 6.27 4.86 6.17
N THR A 192 6.49 5.91 6.94
CA THR A 192 6.25 7.28 6.47
C THR A 192 7.45 7.77 5.64
N ALA A 193 7.24 8.83 4.86
CA ALA A 193 8.31 9.50 4.12
C ALA A 193 9.40 10.08 5.04
N SER A 194 9.09 10.39 6.31
CA SER A 194 10.06 10.81 7.32
C SER A 194 10.85 9.64 7.96
N GLY A 195 10.61 8.39 7.50
CA GLY A 195 11.31 7.20 7.99
C GLY A 195 10.74 6.57 9.26
N GLN A 196 9.53 7.01 9.70
CA GLN A 196 8.89 6.39 10.86
C GLN A 196 8.27 5.05 10.48
N LEU A 197 8.51 4.02 11.29
CA LEU A 197 7.97 2.69 11.09
C LEU A 197 6.48 2.63 11.45
N ILE A 198 5.68 2.06 10.57
CA ILE A 198 4.25 1.79 10.82
C ILE A 198 4.03 0.31 11.05
N GLU A 199 4.61 -0.53 10.17
CA GLU A 199 4.51 -1.98 10.30
C GLU A 199 5.69 -2.65 9.62
N VAL A 200 6.19 -3.72 10.24
CA VAL A 200 7.20 -4.61 9.67
C VAL A 200 6.67 -6.03 9.82
N GLN A 201 6.43 -6.70 8.71
CA GLN A 201 6.09 -8.12 8.65
C GLN A 201 7.22 -8.85 7.95
N MET A 202 7.81 -9.81 8.61
CA MET A 202 8.87 -10.65 8.01
C MET A 202 8.65 -12.09 8.40
N SER A 203 8.85 -12.99 7.45
CA SER A 203 8.89 -14.41 7.71
C SER A 203 10.07 -15.06 7.00
N ALA A 204 10.54 -16.17 7.57
CA ALA A 204 11.56 -17.01 6.98
C ALA A 204 10.93 -18.38 6.67
N GLU A 205 11.10 -18.82 5.42
CA GLU A 205 10.64 -20.12 4.96
C GLU A 205 11.84 -21.05 4.78
N GLY A 206 11.95 -22.07 5.64
CA GLY A 206 13.00 -23.08 5.56
C GLY A 206 14.38 -22.70 6.12
N ALA A 207 14.62 -21.43 6.48
CA ALA A 207 15.86 -20.95 7.09
C ALA A 207 15.56 -19.80 8.05
N THR A 208 16.51 -19.50 8.95
CA THR A 208 16.45 -18.31 9.81
C THR A 208 17.25 -17.18 9.20
N PHE A 209 17.01 -15.94 9.64
CA PHE A 209 17.82 -14.77 9.29
C PHE A 209 18.43 -14.13 10.53
N THR A 210 19.55 -13.45 10.33
CA THR A 210 20.30 -12.77 11.38
C THR A 210 19.78 -11.35 11.59
N ARG A 211 20.19 -10.73 12.72
CA ARG A 211 19.91 -9.33 12.97
C ARG A 211 20.55 -8.41 11.93
N ASP A 212 21.79 -8.69 11.55
CA ASP A 212 22.51 -7.91 10.53
C ASP A 212 21.80 -7.97 9.16
N GLN A 213 21.16 -9.11 8.83
CA GLN A 213 20.33 -9.23 7.63
C GLN A 213 19.06 -8.39 7.74
N MET A 214 18.42 -8.38 8.91
CA MET A 214 17.27 -7.51 9.16
C MET A 214 17.63 -6.04 9.02
N ASP A 215 18.74 -5.62 9.60
CA ASP A 215 19.20 -4.22 9.53
C ASP A 215 19.44 -3.79 8.07
N LYS A 216 20.04 -4.66 7.26
CA LYS A 216 20.21 -4.41 5.81
C LYS A 216 18.89 -4.35 5.05
N LEU A 217 17.91 -5.19 5.38
CA LEU A 217 16.58 -5.13 4.77
C LEU A 217 15.85 -3.84 5.15
N MET A 218 16.05 -3.34 6.38
CA MET A 218 15.53 -2.05 6.81
C MET A 218 16.14 -0.88 6.01
N GLU A 219 17.45 -0.87 5.80
CA GLU A 219 18.14 0.14 4.98
C GLU A 219 17.61 0.16 3.53
N LEU A 220 17.43 -1.03 2.94
CA LEU A 220 16.85 -1.15 1.60
C LEU A 220 15.40 -0.66 1.58
N ALA A 221 14.61 -1.00 2.59
CA ALA A 221 13.22 -0.58 2.69
C ALA A 221 13.09 0.94 2.83
N GLU A 222 13.94 1.60 3.64
CA GLU A 222 13.99 3.06 3.73
C GLU A 222 14.25 3.69 2.36
N ALA A 223 15.26 3.21 1.63
CA ALA A 223 15.56 3.70 0.29
C ALA A 223 14.38 3.53 -0.67
N GLY A 224 13.74 2.36 -0.66
CA GLY A 224 12.55 2.08 -1.48
C GLY A 224 11.37 2.98 -1.14
N VAL A 225 11.09 3.19 0.14
CA VAL A 225 10.01 4.08 0.60
C VAL A 225 10.27 5.52 0.19
N GLN A 226 11.51 5.99 0.22
CA GLN A 226 11.86 7.33 -0.29
C GLN A 226 11.55 7.47 -1.78
N MET A 227 11.92 6.50 -2.61
CA MET A 227 11.61 6.51 -4.05
C MET A 227 10.09 6.53 -4.29
N LEU A 228 9.32 5.70 -3.56
CA LEU A 228 7.86 5.65 -3.64
C LEU A 228 7.22 6.97 -3.19
N SER A 229 7.74 7.58 -2.12
CA SER A 229 7.24 8.86 -1.60
C SER A 229 7.47 10.01 -2.58
N VAL A 230 8.59 10.02 -3.31
CA VAL A 230 8.83 10.98 -4.40
C VAL A 230 7.80 10.78 -5.51
N ALA A 231 7.53 9.53 -5.90
CA ALA A 231 6.51 9.25 -6.92
C ALA A 231 5.10 9.68 -6.47
N GLN A 232 4.73 9.44 -5.20
CA GLN A 232 3.45 9.88 -4.62
C GLN A 232 3.31 11.41 -4.66
N ARG A 233 4.33 12.15 -4.21
CA ARG A 233 4.31 13.63 -4.23
C ARG A 233 4.23 14.16 -5.66
N THR A 234 4.98 13.59 -6.58
CA THR A 234 4.92 13.98 -8.00
C THR A 234 3.52 13.78 -8.58
N ALA A 235 2.87 12.65 -8.27
CA ALA A 235 1.55 12.34 -8.78
C ALA A 235 0.43 13.20 -8.16
N THR A 236 0.62 13.69 -6.95
CA THR A 236 -0.40 14.48 -6.22
C THR A 236 -0.14 15.98 -6.19
N ASN A 237 0.98 16.44 -6.76
CA ASN A 237 1.46 17.83 -6.68
C ASN A 237 1.57 18.34 -5.23
N ALA A 238 1.99 17.45 -4.31
CA ALA A 238 2.08 17.70 -2.87
C ALA A 238 3.55 17.87 -2.42
#